data_950707cbc289609d118699d211086ebf
#
_entry.id   950707cbc289609d118699d211086ebf
#
_cell.length_a   1.000
_cell.length_b   1.000
_cell.length_c   1.000
_cell.angle_alpha   90.00
_cell.angle_beta   90.00
_cell.angle_gamma   90.00
#
_symmetry.space_group_name_H-M   'P 1'
#
loop_
_entity.id
_entity.type
_entity.pdbx_description
1 polymer ?
#
loop_
_entity_poly.entity_id
_entity_poly.type
_entity_poly.pdbx_seq_one_letter_code
_entity_poly.pdbx_strand_id
1 'polypeptide(L)'
;MEIFLHRICGKTAEPPVPMLLRRFTAEEAPGWYAFQNEGRAAMPHPEQFVPDTLENITAYVRKDLCIGAWQGSRLGGYLIVRFCGQSEHNYAAFMDVPRTEWEHWANADSAIVHADFRGNGRQRLML
;
A
#
# COMPACT_ATOMS: atom_id res chain seq x y z
N MET A 1 -4.98 -9.08 -10.87
CA MET A 1 -6.45 -8.97 -10.87
C MET A 1 -6.84 -7.62 -11.42
N GLU A 2 -7.74 -7.61 -12.38
CA GLU A 2 -8.27 -6.36 -12.95
C GLU A 2 -9.51 -5.91 -12.19
N ILE A 3 -9.59 -4.63 -11.88
CA ILE A 3 -10.74 -3.99 -11.24
C ILE A 3 -11.12 -2.72 -11.96
N PHE A 4 -12.38 -2.28 -11.81
CA PHE A 4 -12.87 -1.02 -12.35
C PHE A 4 -13.18 -0.06 -11.22
N LEU A 5 -12.62 1.15 -11.28
CA LEU A 5 -12.80 2.18 -10.28
C LEU A 5 -13.43 3.43 -10.88
N HIS A 6 -14.19 4.13 -10.05
CA HIS A 6 -14.71 5.45 -10.37
C HIS A 6 -13.75 6.52 -9.87
N ARG A 7 -13.49 7.51 -10.70
CA ARG A 7 -12.89 8.76 -10.24
C ARG A 7 -14.04 9.62 -9.70
N ILE A 8 -13.84 10.16 -8.53
CA ILE A 8 -14.81 11.04 -7.88
C ILE A 8 -14.24 12.45 -7.86
N CYS A 9 -14.88 13.35 -8.61
CA CYS A 9 -14.52 14.76 -8.65
C CYS A 9 -15.63 15.56 -7.98
N GLY A 10 -15.42 16.00 -6.74
CA GLY A 10 -16.49 16.64 -5.96
C GLY A 10 -17.62 15.65 -5.66
N LYS A 11 -18.85 15.98 -6.11
CA LYS A 11 -20.03 15.12 -5.94
C LYS A 11 -20.36 14.29 -7.18
N THR A 12 -19.58 14.42 -8.25
CA THR A 12 -19.85 13.76 -9.54
C THR A 12 -18.86 12.63 -9.74
N ALA A 13 -19.37 11.40 -9.88
CA ALA A 13 -18.56 10.24 -10.24
C ALA A 13 -18.28 10.27 -11.74
N GLU A 14 -17.01 10.15 -12.14
CA GLU A 14 -16.63 9.94 -13.53
C GLU A 14 -16.88 8.49 -13.95
N PRO A 15 -16.90 8.17 -15.27
CA PRO A 15 -17.00 6.79 -15.73
C PRO A 15 -15.93 5.89 -15.09
N PRO A 16 -16.22 4.59 -14.86
CA PRO A 16 -15.27 3.68 -14.27
C PRO A 16 -14.04 3.52 -15.17
N VAL A 17 -12.85 3.45 -14.55
CA VAL A 17 -11.58 3.20 -15.24
C VAL A 17 -11.03 1.83 -14.84
N PRO A 18 -10.45 1.07 -15.79
CA PRO A 18 -9.83 -0.20 -15.48
C PRO A 18 -8.55 0.00 -14.68
N MET A 19 -8.39 -0.78 -13.62
CA MET A 19 -7.19 -0.80 -12.79
C MET A 19 -6.70 -2.22 -12.64
N LEU A 20 -5.38 -2.40 -12.68
CA LEU A 20 -4.74 -3.70 -12.46
C LEU A 20 -4.15 -3.76 -11.06
N LEU A 21 -4.59 -4.75 -10.26
CA LEU A 21 -3.96 -5.09 -9.00
C LEU A 21 -2.91 -6.17 -9.25
N ARG A 22 -1.66 -5.89 -8.89
CA ARG A 22 -0.56 -6.85 -8.98
C ARG A 22 0.55 -6.53 -7.99
N ARG A 23 1.44 -7.47 -7.80
CA ARG A 23 2.65 -7.24 -7.00
C ARG A 23 3.58 -6.26 -7.71
N PHE A 24 4.33 -5.51 -6.90
CA PHE A 24 5.45 -4.70 -7.40
C PHE A 24 6.60 -5.59 -7.86
N THR A 25 7.28 -5.15 -8.90
CA THR A 25 8.58 -5.69 -9.28
C THR A 25 9.71 -4.86 -8.66
N ALA A 26 10.92 -5.40 -8.61
CA ALA A 26 12.06 -4.70 -8.01
C ALA A 26 12.37 -3.38 -8.73
N GLU A 27 12.17 -3.32 -10.04
CA GLU A 27 12.41 -2.13 -10.86
C GLU A 27 11.42 -1.00 -10.56
N GLU A 28 10.30 -1.31 -9.93
CA GLU A 28 9.25 -0.34 -9.61
C GLU A 28 9.45 0.35 -8.26
N ALA A 29 10.43 -0.06 -7.47
CA ALA A 29 10.70 0.53 -6.16
C ALA A 29 10.92 2.06 -6.20
N PRO A 30 11.69 2.62 -7.15
CA PRO A 30 11.82 4.07 -7.26
C PRO A 30 10.50 4.79 -7.56
N GLY A 31 9.66 4.23 -8.39
CA GLY A 31 8.32 4.77 -8.70
C GLY A 31 7.39 4.76 -7.49
N TRP A 32 7.41 3.69 -6.71
CA TRP A 32 6.69 3.62 -5.44
C TRP A 32 7.19 4.67 -4.46
N TYR A 33 8.50 4.81 -4.30
CA TYR A 33 9.11 5.82 -3.42
C TYR A 33 8.66 7.23 -3.78
N ALA A 34 8.68 7.59 -5.06
CA ALA A 34 8.20 8.88 -5.54
C ALA A 34 6.71 9.07 -5.26
N PHE A 35 5.88 8.07 -5.50
CA PHE A 35 4.45 8.08 -5.23
C PHE A 35 4.15 8.30 -3.75
N GLN A 36 4.86 7.62 -2.85
CA GLN A 36 4.74 7.80 -1.40
C GLN A 36 5.03 9.25 -1.00
N ASN A 37 6.11 9.83 -1.52
CA ASN A 37 6.53 11.18 -1.15
C ASN A 37 5.56 12.24 -1.68
N GLU A 38 5.04 12.08 -2.89
CA GLU A 38 3.99 12.94 -3.43
C GLU A 38 2.71 12.85 -2.60
N GLY A 39 2.30 11.63 -2.23
CA GLY A 39 1.13 11.40 -1.38
C GLY A 39 1.29 12.04 -0.01
N ARG A 40 2.47 11.92 0.59
CA ARG A 40 2.78 12.55 1.88
C ARG A 40 2.70 14.07 1.79
N ALA A 41 3.30 14.67 0.78
CA ALA A 41 3.29 16.11 0.59
C ALA A 41 1.88 16.68 0.42
N ALA A 42 0.95 15.91 -0.10
CA ALA A 42 -0.45 16.29 -0.28
C ALA A 42 -1.34 16.07 0.96
N MET A 43 -0.81 15.48 2.02
CA MET A 43 -1.56 15.23 3.25
C MET A 43 -1.76 16.52 4.05
N PRO A 44 -2.92 16.69 4.75
CA PRO A 44 -3.12 17.84 5.64
C PRO A 44 -2.08 17.93 6.76
N HIS A 45 -1.62 16.80 7.26
CA HIS A 45 -0.65 16.66 8.33
C HIS A 45 0.48 15.71 7.94
N PRO A 46 1.38 16.12 7.02
CA PRO A 46 2.43 15.22 6.51
C PRO A 46 3.40 14.73 7.59
N GLU A 47 3.54 15.46 8.68
CA GLU A 47 4.37 15.08 9.82
C GLU A 47 3.86 13.84 10.56
N GLN A 48 2.59 13.49 10.39
CA GLN A 48 1.99 12.29 11.00
C GLN A 48 2.26 11.01 10.22
N PHE A 49 2.77 11.13 9.01
CA PHE A 49 3.14 9.99 8.18
C PHE A 49 4.66 9.82 8.18
N VAL A 50 5.11 8.65 8.63
CA VAL A 50 6.53 8.29 8.59
C VAL A 50 6.84 7.61 7.25
N PRO A 51 7.57 8.29 6.35
CA PRO A 51 7.87 7.71 5.06
C PRO A 51 8.93 6.61 5.16
N ASP A 52 8.78 5.59 4.33
CA ASP A 52 9.83 4.60 4.14
C ASP A 52 10.95 5.15 3.24
N THR A 53 12.17 4.71 3.48
CA THR A 53 13.29 5.00 2.59
C THR A 53 13.22 4.13 1.33
N LEU A 54 13.90 4.56 0.26
CA LEU A 54 14.01 3.73 -0.94
C LEU A 54 14.65 2.36 -0.64
N GLU A 55 15.60 2.32 0.27
CA GLU A 55 16.23 1.07 0.71
C GLU A 55 15.22 0.14 1.36
N ASN A 56 14.39 0.66 2.28
CA ASN A 56 13.34 -0.12 2.93
C ASN A 56 12.31 -0.64 1.92
N ILE A 57 11.85 0.20 1.01
CA ILE A 57 10.89 -0.19 -0.03
C ILE A 57 11.46 -1.29 -0.91
N THR A 58 12.73 -1.18 -1.30
CA THR A 58 13.41 -2.23 -2.08
C THR A 58 13.46 -3.55 -1.32
N ALA A 59 13.71 -3.51 -0.01
CA ALA A 59 13.70 -4.69 0.83
C ALA A 59 12.30 -5.30 0.96
N TYR A 60 11.26 -4.47 1.10
CA TYR A 60 9.87 -4.94 1.20
C TYR A 60 9.42 -5.64 -0.07
N VAL A 61 9.76 -5.12 -1.23
CA VAL A 61 9.41 -5.75 -2.52
C VAL A 61 10.00 -7.17 -2.61
N ARG A 62 11.17 -7.40 -2.04
CA ARG A 62 11.83 -8.71 -2.06
C ARG A 62 11.28 -9.71 -1.04
N LYS A 63 10.86 -9.24 0.14
CA LYS A 63 10.51 -10.09 1.29
C LYS A 63 9.04 -10.18 1.57
N ASP A 64 8.31 -9.10 1.31
CA ASP A 64 6.96 -8.92 1.80
C ASP A 64 5.95 -8.92 0.65
N LEU A 65 4.67 -8.90 0.99
CA LEU A 65 3.61 -8.80 0.01
C LEU A 65 3.32 -7.31 -0.25
N CYS A 66 3.78 -6.83 -1.39
CA CYS A 66 3.58 -5.45 -1.81
C CYS A 66 2.70 -5.41 -3.06
N ILE A 67 1.50 -4.89 -2.90
CA ILE A 67 0.50 -4.82 -3.97
C ILE A 67 0.32 -3.38 -4.39
N GLY A 68 0.38 -3.13 -5.68
CA GLY A 68 0.01 -1.87 -6.28
C GLY A 68 -1.24 -1.99 -7.14
N ALA A 69 -1.83 -0.86 -7.45
CA ALA A 69 -2.93 -0.77 -8.38
C ALA A 69 -2.61 0.29 -9.43
N TRP A 70 -2.63 -0.11 -10.69
CA TRP A 70 -2.22 0.71 -11.82
C TRP A 70 -3.36 0.96 -12.79
N GLN A 71 -3.41 2.20 -13.29
CA GLN A 71 -4.11 2.55 -14.50
C GLN A 71 -3.07 2.69 -15.60
N GLY A 72 -2.93 1.67 -16.45
CA GLY A 72 -1.80 1.62 -17.38
C GLY A 72 -0.46 1.62 -16.64
N SER A 73 0.37 2.61 -16.89
CA SER A 73 1.65 2.81 -16.19
C SER A 73 1.54 3.69 -14.94
N ARG A 74 0.37 4.27 -14.67
CA ARG A 74 0.14 5.16 -13.53
C ARG A 74 -0.21 4.37 -12.28
N LEU A 75 0.61 4.50 -11.26
CA LEU A 75 0.32 3.96 -9.93
C LEU A 75 -0.76 4.82 -9.26
N GLY A 76 -1.80 4.17 -8.79
CA GLY A 76 -2.92 4.85 -8.11
C GLY A 76 -3.03 4.51 -6.63
N GLY A 77 -2.29 3.53 -6.15
CA GLY A 77 -2.28 3.16 -4.74
C GLY A 77 -1.43 1.93 -4.48
N TYR A 78 -1.10 1.72 -3.20
CA TYR A 78 -0.37 0.52 -2.78
C TYR A 78 -0.77 0.07 -1.38
N LEU A 79 -0.44 -1.17 -1.07
CA LEU A 79 -0.56 -1.80 0.24
C LEU A 79 0.70 -2.62 0.51
N ILE A 80 1.22 -2.52 1.73
CA ILE A 80 2.31 -3.36 2.23
C ILE A 80 1.76 -4.29 3.30
N VAL A 81 1.97 -5.58 3.12
CA VAL A 81 1.75 -6.60 4.16
C VAL A 81 3.09 -7.22 4.50
N ARG A 82 3.57 -6.99 5.72
CA ARG A 82 4.89 -7.43 6.17
C ARG A 82 4.81 -8.71 6.97
N PHE A 83 5.71 -9.64 6.67
CA PHE A 83 5.86 -10.91 7.38
C PHE A 83 7.07 -10.80 8.31
N CYS A 84 6.83 -10.43 9.57
CA CYS A 84 7.89 -10.14 10.53
C CYS A 84 8.32 -11.36 11.36
N GLY A 85 7.59 -12.47 11.29
CA GLY A 85 7.94 -13.71 11.98
C GLY A 85 8.19 -13.50 13.48
N GLN A 86 9.36 -13.93 13.96
CA GLN A 86 9.75 -13.81 15.37
C GLN A 86 10.33 -12.44 15.75
N SER A 87 10.38 -11.50 14.82
CA SER A 87 10.84 -10.13 15.10
C SER A 87 9.88 -9.40 16.04
N GLU A 88 10.44 -8.56 16.91
CA GLU A 88 9.66 -7.66 17.76
C GLU A 88 8.86 -6.60 16.99
N HIS A 89 9.16 -6.43 15.70
CA HIS A 89 8.37 -5.59 14.80
C HIS A 89 7.04 -6.23 14.39
N ASN A 90 6.85 -7.53 14.67
CA ASN A 90 5.58 -8.19 14.45
C ASN A 90 4.54 -7.62 15.41
N TYR A 91 3.40 -7.16 14.88
CA TYR A 91 2.33 -6.60 15.71
C TYR A 91 1.73 -7.62 16.68
N ALA A 92 1.89 -8.91 16.43
CA ALA A 92 1.51 -9.96 17.37
C ALA A 92 2.18 -9.81 18.75
N ALA A 93 3.38 -9.19 18.80
CA ALA A 93 4.07 -8.90 20.05
C ALA A 93 3.29 -7.99 21.01
N PHE A 94 2.37 -7.18 20.47
CA PHE A 94 1.56 -6.22 21.22
C PHE A 94 0.11 -6.69 21.42
N MET A 95 -0.23 -7.91 20.99
CA MET A 95 -1.59 -8.41 20.91
C MET A 95 -1.73 -9.77 21.63
N ASP A 96 -1.26 -9.96 22.78
CA ASP A 96 -1.45 -11.17 23.61
C ASP A 96 -1.53 -12.49 22.79
N VAL A 97 -0.69 -12.61 21.78
CA VAL A 97 -0.59 -13.77 20.89
C VAL A 97 0.61 -14.61 21.32
N PRO A 98 0.43 -15.93 21.54
CA PRO A 98 1.54 -16.81 21.86
C PRO A 98 2.65 -16.72 20.79
N ARG A 99 3.90 -16.69 21.23
CA ARG A 99 5.05 -16.55 20.32
C ARG A 99 5.13 -17.66 19.28
N THR A 100 4.61 -18.83 19.60
CA THR A 100 4.52 -19.97 18.69
C THR A 100 3.61 -19.71 17.46
N GLU A 101 2.72 -18.73 17.55
CA GLU A 101 1.80 -18.37 16.46
C GLU A 101 2.26 -17.16 15.63
N TRP A 102 3.31 -16.47 16.04
CA TRP A 102 3.77 -15.25 15.35
C TRP A 102 4.10 -15.46 13.87
N GLU A 103 4.57 -16.65 13.50
CA GLU A 103 4.86 -16.98 12.10
C GLU A 103 3.62 -16.96 11.21
N HIS A 104 2.43 -17.06 11.78
CA HIS A 104 1.15 -17.05 11.08
C HIS A 104 0.52 -15.65 11.01
N TRP A 105 1.19 -14.64 11.56
CA TRP A 105 0.71 -13.26 11.60
C TRP A 105 1.46 -12.40 10.59
N ALA A 106 0.73 -11.47 9.99
CA ALA A 106 1.29 -10.48 9.09
C ALA A 106 0.80 -9.08 9.48
N ASN A 107 1.65 -8.09 9.31
CA ASN A 107 1.30 -6.70 9.55
C ASN A 107 0.73 -6.09 8.27
N ALA A 108 -0.51 -5.61 8.30
CA ALA A 108 -0.99 -4.67 7.29
C ALA A 108 -0.39 -3.30 7.63
N ASP A 109 0.78 -3.01 7.08
CA ASP A 109 1.67 -1.98 7.60
C ASP A 109 1.29 -0.58 7.10
N SER A 110 1.15 -0.43 5.80
CA SER A 110 0.93 0.88 5.19
C SER A 110 0.11 0.75 3.91
N ALA A 111 -0.78 1.70 3.68
CA ALA A 111 -1.54 1.80 2.46
C ALA A 111 -1.75 3.27 2.08
N ILE A 112 -1.51 3.62 0.83
CA ILE A 112 -1.81 4.93 0.28
C ILE A 112 -2.64 4.77 -1.00
N VAL A 113 -3.68 5.59 -1.12
CA VAL A 113 -4.48 5.70 -2.33
C VAL A 113 -4.43 7.16 -2.81
N HIS A 114 -4.08 7.36 -4.08
CA HIS A 114 -4.09 8.68 -4.69
C HIS A 114 -5.50 9.28 -4.65
N ALA A 115 -5.59 10.60 -4.45
CA ALA A 115 -6.86 11.30 -4.28
C ALA A 115 -7.87 11.04 -5.41
N ASP A 116 -7.40 10.89 -6.65
CA ASP A 116 -8.24 10.60 -7.82
C ASP A 116 -9.00 9.28 -7.73
N PHE A 117 -8.53 8.36 -6.88
CA PHE A 117 -9.07 7.00 -6.77
C PHE A 117 -9.64 6.67 -5.39
N ARG A 118 -9.72 7.65 -4.50
CA ARG A 118 -10.30 7.45 -3.15
C ARG A 118 -11.81 7.23 -3.23
N GLY A 119 -12.35 6.58 -2.19
CA GLY A 119 -13.79 6.35 -2.06
C GLY A 119 -14.31 5.10 -2.78
N ASN A 120 -13.45 4.30 -3.40
CA ASN A 120 -13.82 3.09 -4.13
C ASN A 120 -13.61 1.79 -3.34
N GLY A 121 -13.32 1.85 -2.03
CA GLY A 121 -13.02 0.68 -1.23
C GLY A 121 -11.72 -0.03 -1.65
N ARG A 122 -10.79 0.67 -2.23
CA ARG A 122 -9.59 0.13 -2.87
C ARG A 122 -8.65 -0.56 -1.90
N GLN A 123 -8.47 0.01 -0.72
CA GLN A 123 -7.66 -0.62 0.33
C GLN A 123 -8.26 -1.97 0.71
N ARG A 124 -9.58 -2.04 0.82
CA ARG A 124 -10.29 -3.29 1.12
C ARG A 124 -10.10 -4.34 0.02
N LEU A 125 -10.07 -3.92 -1.25
CA LEU A 125 -9.84 -4.84 -2.38
C LEU A 125 -8.42 -5.40 -2.41
N MET A 126 -7.43 -4.65 -1.90
CA MET A 126 -6.05 -5.10 -1.80
C MET A 126 -5.82 -6.05 -0.60
N LEU A 127 -6.66 -5.96 0.40
CA LEU A 127 -6.62 -6.88 1.54
C LEU A 127 -7.24 -8.22 1.18
#